data_6f0c8d9a432de3687711d9e494a4493d
#
_entry.id   6f0c8d9a432de3687711d9e494a4493d
#
_cell.length_a   1.000
_cell.length_b   1.000
_cell.length_c   1.000
_cell.angle_alpha   90.00
_cell.angle_beta   90.00
_cell.angle_gamma   90.00
#
_symmetry.space_group_name_H-M   'P 1'
#
loop_
_entity.id
_entity.type
_entity.pdbx_description
1 polymer ?
#
loop_
_entity_poly.entity_id
_entity_poly.type
_entity_poly.pdbx_seq_one_letter_code
_entity_poly.pdbx_strand_id
1 'polypeptide(L)'
;MGFKKEWETSLFEEHCLNLFPKLSSDFIGLALQNDDGPDVSWRYAAGNQNEKYKRISVRYGKGIAGKVISTGRPMTIMDFPHHITGRALQYPIMLAENLRYAFAVPIHINEMPKGVFLIGNRTEKPVAEMDKDIIQKAAHMLERELGSSNKKSV
;
A
#
# COMPACT_ATOMS: atom_id res chain seq x y z
N MET A 1 -3.97 22.58 8.33
CA MET A 1 -4.86 21.51 8.60
C MET A 1 -5.41 20.93 7.34
N GLY A 2 -5.04 19.73 7.06
CA GLY A 2 -5.51 19.10 5.85
C GLY A 2 -6.88 18.52 6.04
N PHE A 3 -7.86 19.18 5.49
CA PHE A 3 -9.08 18.44 5.26
C PHE A 3 -8.77 17.46 4.17
N LYS A 4 -8.63 16.19 4.52
CA LYS A 4 -8.74 15.20 3.50
C LYS A 4 -10.11 15.40 2.89
N LYS A 5 -10.12 15.75 1.66
CA LYS A 5 -11.37 15.88 0.93
C LYS A 5 -12.06 14.52 1.01
N GLU A 6 -13.34 14.52 1.34
CA GLU A 6 -14.10 13.29 1.46
C GLU A 6 -14.00 12.44 0.19
N TRP A 7 -13.93 13.07 -0.99
CA TRP A 7 -13.81 12.35 -2.24
C TRP A 7 -12.47 11.60 -2.36
N GLU A 8 -11.38 12.15 -1.81
CA GLU A 8 -10.09 11.45 -1.82
C GLU A 8 -10.16 10.19 -0.97
N THR A 9 -10.74 10.28 0.22
CA THR A 9 -10.94 9.15 1.11
C THR A 9 -11.77 8.08 0.42
N SER A 10 -12.90 8.47 -0.19
CA SER A 10 -13.76 7.55 -0.91
C SER A 10 -13.05 6.90 -2.09
N LEU A 11 -12.23 7.67 -2.80
CA LEU A 11 -11.50 7.18 -3.97
C LEU A 11 -10.51 6.08 -3.57
N PHE A 12 -9.71 6.31 -2.53
CA PHE A 12 -8.75 5.32 -2.06
C PHE A 12 -9.43 4.03 -1.59
N GLU A 13 -10.50 4.18 -0.79
CA GLU A 13 -11.23 3.03 -0.30
C GLU A 13 -11.88 2.24 -1.44
N GLU A 14 -12.49 2.93 -2.39
CA GLU A 14 -13.10 2.30 -3.56
C GLU A 14 -12.08 1.48 -4.35
N HIS A 15 -10.88 2.00 -4.56
CA HIS A 15 -9.85 1.27 -5.28
C HIS A 15 -9.53 -0.06 -4.59
N CYS A 16 -9.36 -0.04 -3.27
CA CYS A 16 -9.11 -1.28 -2.54
C CYS A 16 -10.25 -2.27 -2.69
N LEU A 17 -11.48 -1.82 -2.51
CA LEU A 17 -12.67 -2.67 -2.57
C LEU A 17 -12.92 -3.22 -3.99
N ASN A 18 -12.69 -2.40 -5.01
CA ASN A 18 -12.93 -2.80 -6.39
C ASN A 18 -11.82 -3.68 -6.96
N LEU A 19 -10.58 -3.49 -6.50
CA LEU A 19 -9.45 -4.27 -6.98
C LEU A 19 -9.41 -5.65 -6.37
N PHE A 20 -9.74 -5.79 -5.11
CA PHE A 20 -9.59 -7.05 -4.40
C PHE A 20 -10.25 -8.24 -5.09
N PRO A 21 -11.51 -8.14 -5.57
CA PRO A 21 -12.12 -9.27 -6.26
C PRO A 21 -11.43 -9.69 -7.55
N LYS A 22 -10.62 -8.82 -8.14
CA LYS A 22 -9.89 -9.09 -9.39
C LYS A 22 -8.56 -9.77 -9.14
N LEU A 23 -8.12 -9.83 -7.89
CA LEU A 23 -6.82 -10.38 -7.51
C LEU A 23 -6.97 -11.82 -7.06
N SER A 24 -5.91 -12.62 -7.26
CA SER A 24 -5.79 -13.93 -6.63
C SER A 24 -5.11 -13.84 -5.26
N SER A 25 -4.64 -12.65 -4.88
CA SER A 25 -4.00 -12.41 -3.60
C SER A 25 -5.01 -12.44 -2.45
N ASP A 26 -4.53 -12.78 -1.25
CA ASP A 26 -5.37 -12.88 -0.05
C ASP A 26 -5.67 -11.53 0.59
N PHE A 27 -4.86 -10.52 0.29
CA PHE A 27 -4.93 -9.23 0.98
C PHE A 27 -4.51 -8.11 0.04
N ILE A 28 -5.18 -6.97 0.16
CA ILE A 28 -4.74 -5.70 -0.41
C ILE A 28 -4.80 -4.64 0.68
N GLY A 29 -3.75 -3.81 0.75
CA GLY A 29 -3.70 -2.68 1.67
C GLY A 29 -3.23 -1.43 0.98
N LEU A 30 -3.63 -0.29 1.51
CA LEU A 30 -3.20 1.02 1.02
C LEU A 30 -2.73 1.86 2.19
N ALA A 31 -1.49 2.32 2.09
CA ALA A 31 -0.89 3.21 3.08
C ALA A 31 -0.70 4.59 2.48
N LEU A 32 -0.77 5.60 3.31
CA LEU A 32 -0.55 6.99 2.90
C LEU A 32 0.39 7.66 3.87
N GLN A 33 1.25 8.53 3.35
CA GLN A 33 2.08 9.38 4.18
C GLN A 33 1.16 10.35 4.92
N ASN A 34 1.45 10.57 6.21
CA ASN A 34 0.63 11.45 7.04
C ASN A 34 0.78 12.91 6.61
N ASP A 35 -0.28 13.70 6.79
CA ASP A 35 -0.25 15.11 6.44
C ASP A 35 0.67 15.92 7.37
N ASP A 36 0.81 15.46 8.61
CA ASP A 36 1.53 16.20 9.65
C ASP A 36 2.98 15.73 9.85
N GLY A 37 3.48 14.88 8.98
CA GLY A 37 4.85 14.41 9.11
C GLY A 37 5.20 13.35 8.09
N PRO A 38 6.44 12.84 8.11
CA PRO A 38 6.91 11.90 7.09
C PRO A 38 6.45 10.47 7.31
N ASP A 39 5.87 10.15 8.46
CA ASP A 39 5.44 8.80 8.78
C ASP A 39 4.32 8.33 7.85
N VAL A 40 4.23 7.03 7.65
CA VAL A 40 3.30 6.40 6.71
C VAL A 40 2.37 5.48 7.48
N SER A 41 1.07 5.66 7.28
CA SER A 41 0.05 4.90 8.01
C SER A 41 -0.80 4.06 7.07
N TRP A 42 -1.11 2.82 7.48
CA TRP A 42 -2.02 1.97 6.74
C TRP A 42 -3.45 2.45 6.98
N ARG A 43 -4.17 2.73 5.90
CA ARG A 43 -5.49 3.39 5.96
C ARG A 43 -6.65 2.54 5.50
N TYR A 44 -6.46 1.75 4.44
CA TYR A 44 -7.52 0.99 3.80
C TYR A 44 -7.04 -0.40 3.51
N ALA A 45 -7.94 -1.38 3.56
CA ALA A 45 -7.61 -2.77 3.27
C ALA A 45 -8.84 -3.55 2.85
N ALA A 46 -8.62 -4.63 2.12
CA ALA A 46 -9.62 -5.65 1.84
C ALA A 46 -8.97 -7.02 1.97
N GLY A 47 -9.75 -8.02 2.35
CA GLY A 47 -9.20 -9.33 2.66
C GLY A 47 -8.47 -9.38 3.98
N ASN A 48 -8.56 -8.34 4.79
CA ASN A 48 -7.88 -8.27 6.07
C ASN A 48 -8.52 -9.21 7.10
N GLN A 49 -7.67 -9.79 7.96
CA GLN A 49 -8.11 -10.72 9.00
C GLN A 49 -8.62 -10.01 10.25
N ASN A 50 -8.17 -8.76 10.45
CA ASN A 50 -8.51 -7.98 11.63
C ASN A 50 -8.37 -6.50 11.29
N GLU A 51 -8.55 -5.63 12.29
CA GLU A 51 -8.46 -4.18 12.09
C GLU A 51 -7.13 -3.60 12.58
N LYS A 52 -6.15 -4.44 12.89
CA LYS A 52 -4.86 -3.98 13.43
C LYS A 52 -4.11 -3.06 12.46
N TYR A 53 -4.30 -3.24 11.14
CA TYR A 53 -3.61 -2.41 10.16
C TYR A 53 -3.86 -0.92 10.40
N LYS A 54 -5.03 -0.55 10.90
CA LYS A 54 -5.37 0.86 11.17
C LYS A 54 -4.49 1.52 12.21
N ARG A 55 -3.79 0.73 13.01
CA ARG A 55 -2.91 1.22 14.06
C ARG A 55 -1.44 1.15 13.67
N ILE A 56 -1.14 0.73 12.45
CA ILE A 56 0.24 0.56 12.00
C ILE A 56 0.71 1.82 11.30
N SER A 57 1.75 2.41 11.85
CA SER A 57 2.47 3.52 11.25
C SER A 57 3.95 3.15 11.22
N VAL A 58 4.61 3.48 10.14
CA VAL A 58 6.05 3.27 10.01
C VAL A 58 6.73 4.58 9.66
N ARG A 59 8.00 4.70 10.05
CA ARG A 59 8.78 5.88 9.72
C ARG A 59 9.17 5.87 8.24
N TYR A 60 9.38 7.05 7.69
CA TYR A 60 9.95 7.23 6.36
C TYR A 60 11.25 6.40 6.27
N GLY A 61 11.34 5.55 5.25
CA GLY A 61 12.49 4.68 5.04
C GLY A 61 12.46 3.39 5.85
N LYS A 62 11.42 3.15 6.64
CA LYS A 62 11.30 1.94 7.47
C LYS A 62 10.09 1.11 7.10
N GLY A 63 10.16 -0.19 7.36
CA GLY A 63 9.13 -1.14 6.98
C GLY A 63 8.96 -1.18 5.46
N ILE A 64 7.88 -1.81 5.00
CA ILE A 64 7.61 -1.86 3.56
C ILE A 64 7.15 -0.50 3.06
N ALA A 65 6.12 0.05 3.69
CA ALA A 65 5.54 1.31 3.22
C ALA A 65 6.55 2.46 3.28
N GLY A 66 7.32 2.56 4.35
CA GLY A 66 8.32 3.62 4.48
C GLY A 66 9.43 3.50 3.45
N LYS A 67 9.86 2.28 3.13
CA LYS A 67 10.89 2.06 2.11
C LYS A 67 10.37 2.35 0.70
N VAL A 68 9.16 1.93 0.39
CA VAL A 68 8.57 2.19 -0.93
C VAL A 68 8.43 3.69 -1.16
N ILE A 69 7.98 4.43 -0.17
CA ILE A 69 7.86 5.89 -0.29
C ILE A 69 9.22 6.55 -0.41
N SER A 70 10.21 6.13 0.37
CA SER A 70 11.53 6.76 0.34
C SER A 70 12.32 6.47 -0.93
N THR A 71 12.11 5.31 -1.54
CA THR A 71 12.82 4.93 -2.76
C THR A 71 12.04 5.25 -4.03
N GLY A 72 10.71 5.35 -3.93
CA GLY A 72 9.84 5.47 -5.10
C GLY A 72 9.83 4.22 -5.97
N ARG A 73 10.20 3.07 -5.42
CA ARG A 73 10.33 1.81 -6.17
C ARG A 73 9.48 0.71 -5.57
N PRO A 74 9.03 -0.24 -6.38
CA PRO A 74 8.35 -1.43 -5.88
C PRO A 74 9.25 -2.24 -4.94
N MET A 75 8.63 -3.02 -4.08
CA MET A 75 9.31 -3.90 -3.14
C MET A 75 8.63 -5.25 -3.11
N THR A 76 9.42 -6.32 -3.15
CA THR A 76 8.91 -7.70 -3.08
C THR A 76 9.40 -8.33 -1.79
N ILE A 77 8.49 -9.00 -1.07
CA ILE A 77 8.84 -9.81 0.10
C ILE A 77 8.54 -11.26 -0.25
N MET A 78 9.52 -12.13 -0.05
CA MET A 78 9.40 -13.56 -0.32
C MET A 78 9.67 -14.34 0.93
N ASP A 79 8.82 -15.35 1.17
CA ASP A 79 8.97 -16.30 2.29
C ASP A 79 9.25 -15.63 3.64
N PHE A 80 8.43 -14.61 3.94
CA PHE A 80 8.52 -13.93 5.23
C PHE A 80 8.23 -14.91 6.37
N PRO A 81 9.01 -14.94 7.45
CA PRO A 81 10.04 -13.94 7.82
C PRO A 81 11.47 -14.35 7.45
N HIS A 82 11.69 -15.36 6.60
CA HIS A 82 13.01 -15.97 6.42
C HIS A 82 13.95 -15.18 5.50
N HIS A 83 13.43 -14.57 4.46
CA HIS A 83 14.25 -13.88 3.45
C HIS A 83 14.04 -12.37 3.49
N ILE A 84 14.31 -11.76 4.65
CA ILE A 84 14.13 -10.31 4.81
C ILE A 84 15.42 -9.67 5.33
N THR A 85 15.55 -8.38 5.09
CA THR A 85 16.59 -7.57 5.70
C THR A 85 16.07 -7.09 7.06
N GLY A 86 16.83 -7.34 8.12
CA GLY A 86 16.41 -6.94 9.46
C GLY A 86 15.51 -7.96 10.14
N ARG A 87 14.72 -7.49 11.08
CA ARG A 87 13.89 -8.35 11.93
C ARG A 87 12.42 -8.30 11.48
N ALA A 88 11.70 -9.41 11.76
CA ALA A 88 10.28 -9.51 11.47
C ALA A 88 9.47 -8.35 12.08
N LEU A 89 9.83 -7.89 13.29
CA LEU A 89 9.15 -6.78 13.96
C LEU A 89 9.24 -5.46 13.19
N GLN A 90 10.16 -5.35 12.26
CA GLN A 90 10.31 -4.16 11.42
C GLN A 90 9.32 -4.16 10.24
N TYR A 91 8.54 -5.23 10.11
CA TYR A 91 7.55 -5.39 9.03
C TYR A 91 6.16 -5.64 9.62
N PRO A 92 5.63 -4.66 10.37
CA PRO A 92 4.41 -4.89 11.16
C PRO A 92 3.18 -5.30 10.35
N ILE A 93 3.05 -4.83 9.11
CA ILE A 93 1.90 -5.22 8.29
C ILE A 93 1.93 -6.71 7.94
N MET A 94 3.13 -7.26 7.71
CA MET A 94 3.29 -8.68 7.42
C MET A 94 2.87 -9.53 8.63
N LEU A 95 3.23 -9.08 9.82
CA LEU A 95 2.87 -9.79 11.06
C LEU A 95 1.38 -9.67 11.36
N ALA A 96 0.83 -8.47 11.24
CA ALA A 96 -0.59 -8.23 11.57
C ALA A 96 -1.53 -9.03 10.69
N GLU A 97 -1.16 -9.20 9.41
CA GLU A 97 -2.00 -9.90 8.44
C GLU A 97 -1.51 -11.31 8.12
N ASN A 98 -0.49 -11.78 8.81
CA ASN A 98 0.08 -13.13 8.62
C ASN A 98 0.48 -13.38 7.15
N LEU A 99 1.08 -12.38 6.52
CA LEU A 99 1.49 -12.49 5.12
C LEU A 99 2.87 -13.15 5.03
N ARG A 100 3.04 -13.99 4.01
CA ARG A 100 4.31 -14.65 3.72
C ARG A 100 4.95 -14.12 2.45
N TYR A 101 4.15 -13.70 1.49
CA TYR A 101 4.60 -13.11 0.24
C TYR A 101 3.86 -11.82 0.03
N ALA A 102 4.56 -10.79 -0.41
CA ALA A 102 3.93 -9.50 -0.67
C ALA A 102 4.64 -8.77 -1.81
N PHE A 103 3.89 -7.90 -2.45
CA PHE A 103 4.40 -7.02 -3.49
C PHE A 103 3.77 -5.64 -3.26
N ALA A 104 4.62 -4.62 -3.18
CA ALA A 104 4.17 -3.26 -2.90
C ALA A 104 4.66 -2.32 -3.97
N VAL A 105 3.83 -1.35 -4.34
CA VAL A 105 4.15 -0.34 -5.35
C VAL A 105 3.86 1.06 -4.82
N PRO A 106 4.64 2.06 -5.23
CA PRO A 106 4.36 3.44 -4.82
C PRO A 106 3.17 4.02 -5.59
N ILE A 107 2.48 4.95 -4.95
CA ILE A 107 1.47 5.79 -5.58
C ILE A 107 2.02 7.21 -5.52
N HIS A 108 2.23 7.82 -6.68
CA HIS A 108 2.75 9.18 -6.77
C HIS A 108 1.58 10.19 -6.78
N ILE A 109 1.72 11.22 -6.00
CA ILE A 109 0.76 12.33 -5.96
C ILE A 109 1.59 13.60 -6.18
N ASN A 110 1.28 14.34 -7.25
CA ASN A 110 2.08 15.50 -7.65
C ASN A 110 3.56 15.14 -7.81
N GLU A 111 3.80 14.01 -8.50
CA GLU A 111 5.14 13.50 -8.83
C GLU A 111 5.97 13.04 -7.63
N MET A 112 5.38 12.99 -6.44
CA MET A 112 6.04 12.52 -5.22
C MET A 112 5.41 11.23 -4.72
N PRO A 113 6.23 10.25 -4.29
CA PRO A 113 5.66 9.03 -3.67
C PRO A 113 4.99 9.42 -2.36
N LYS A 114 3.69 9.23 -2.27
CA LYS A 114 2.88 9.58 -1.10
C LYS A 114 2.02 8.44 -0.60
N GLY A 115 1.86 7.41 -1.40
CA GLY A 115 1.08 6.25 -1.03
C GLY A 115 1.71 4.96 -1.46
N VAL A 116 1.15 3.86 -0.98
CA VAL A 116 1.63 2.51 -1.26
C VAL A 116 0.44 1.58 -1.38
N PHE A 117 0.36 0.84 -2.49
CA PHE A 117 -0.47 -0.35 -2.58
C PHE A 117 0.39 -1.56 -2.22
N LEU A 118 -0.16 -2.46 -1.41
CA LEU A 118 0.47 -3.74 -1.09
C LEU A 118 -0.53 -4.85 -1.30
N ILE A 119 -0.12 -5.91 -2.00
CA ILE A 119 -0.88 -7.15 -2.10
C ILE A 119 -0.04 -8.27 -1.52
N GLY A 120 -0.70 -9.31 -1.00
CA GLY A 120 0.05 -10.39 -0.38
C GLY A 120 -0.74 -11.66 -0.18
N ASN A 121 -0.01 -12.74 0.08
CA ASN A 121 -0.54 -14.07 0.33
C ASN A 121 -0.11 -14.61 1.68
N ARG A 122 -1.02 -15.35 2.31
CA ARG A 122 -0.78 -15.97 3.62
C ARG A 122 -0.22 -17.37 3.51
N THR A 123 -0.28 -17.96 2.34
CA THR A 123 0.25 -19.30 2.08
C THR A 123 1.62 -19.20 1.41
N GLU A 124 2.25 -20.36 1.13
CA GLU A 124 3.55 -20.42 0.46
C GLU A 124 3.43 -20.17 -1.04
N LYS A 125 2.64 -19.17 -1.41
CA LYS A 125 2.36 -18.85 -2.80
C LYS A 125 2.85 -17.44 -3.10
N PRO A 126 3.86 -17.29 -3.97
CA PRO A 126 4.31 -15.96 -4.40
C PRO A 126 3.18 -15.18 -5.05
N VAL A 127 3.28 -13.86 -5.00
CA VAL A 127 2.31 -13.00 -5.66
C VAL A 127 2.36 -13.25 -7.17
N ALA A 128 1.19 -13.50 -7.76
CA ALA A 128 1.09 -13.80 -9.20
C ALA A 128 1.49 -12.60 -10.04
N GLU A 129 2.13 -12.86 -11.18
CA GLU A 129 2.52 -11.80 -12.11
C GLU A 129 1.34 -10.99 -12.61
N MET A 130 0.20 -11.66 -12.83
CA MET A 130 -1.03 -10.96 -13.22
C MET A 130 -1.48 -9.97 -12.14
N ASP A 131 -1.38 -10.35 -10.87
CA ASP A 131 -1.74 -9.48 -9.76
C ASP A 131 -0.80 -8.27 -9.68
N LYS A 132 0.50 -8.47 -9.93
CA LYS A 132 1.47 -7.39 -9.98
C LYS A 132 1.11 -6.38 -11.07
N ASP A 133 0.73 -6.86 -12.25
CA ASP A 133 0.29 -6.00 -13.34
C ASP A 133 -0.95 -5.20 -12.96
N ILE A 134 -1.92 -5.85 -12.36
CA ILE A 134 -3.16 -5.20 -11.95
C ILE A 134 -2.88 -4.06 -10.98
N ILE A 135 -2.05 -4.32 -9.96
CA ILE A 135 -1.79 -3.32 -8.93
C ILE A 135 -0.94 -2.16 -9.45
N GLN A 136 -0.01 -2.43 -10.35
CA GLN A 136 0.79 -1.37 -10.98
C GLN A 136 -0.08 -0.46 -11.85
N LYS A 137 -0.97 -1.04 -12.64
CA LYS A 137 -1.91 -0.26 -13.45
C LYS A 137 -2.87 0.54 -12.58
N ALA A 138 -3.32 -0.05 -11.48
CA ALA A 138 -4.21 0.63 -10.54
C ALA A 138 -3.52 1.85 -9.91
N ALA A 139 -2.25 1.73 -9.55
CA ALA A 139 -1.49 2.85 -9.00
C ALA A 139 -1.40 3.99 -10.02
N HIS A 140 -1.11 3.67 -11.28
CA HIS A 140 -1.03 4.68 -12.34
C HIS A 140 -2.38 5.35 -12.60
N MET A 141 -3.47 4.58 -12.59
CA MET A 141 -4.81 5.14 -12.77
C MET A 141 -5.16 6.09 -11.64
N LEU A 142 -4.86 5.71 -10.41
CA LEU A 142 -5.13 6.54 -9.24
C LEU A 142 -4.31 7.84 -9.29
N GLU A 143 -3.05 7.75 -9.70
CA GLU A 143 -2.19 8.92 -9.88
C GLU A 143 -2.80 9.90 -10.88
N ARG A 144 -3.33 9.39 -11.98
CA ARG A 144 -3.96 10.22 -13.01
C ARG A 144 -5.26 10.86 -12.51
N GLU A 145 -6.08 10.11 -11.80
CA GLU A 145 -7.32 10.65 -11.24
C GLU A 145 -7.04 11.77 -10.25
N LEU A 146 -6.04 11.60 -9.38
CA LEU A 146 -5.65 12.61 -8.40
C LEU A 146 -5.04 13.83 -9.10
N GLY A 147 -4.21 13.59 -10.11
CA GLY A 147 -3.60 14.67 -10.90
C GLY A 147 -4.63 15.49 -11.65
N SER A 148 -5.63 14.84 -12.26
CA SER A 148 -6.71 15.51 -12.95
C SER A 148 -7.53 16.38 -12.00
N SER A 149 -7.83 15.87 -10.81
CA SER A 149 -8.58 16.62 -9.80
C SER A 149 -7.80 17.85 -9.34
N ASN A 150 -6.49 17.71 -9.14
CA ASN A 150 -5.64 18.83 -8.77
C ASN A 150 -5.58 19.89 -9.86
N LYS A 151 -5.52 19.48 -11.12
CA LYS A 151 -5.52 20.42 -12.25
C LYS A 151 -6.82 21.19 -12.36
N LYS A 152 -7.94 20.56 -12.04
CA LYS A 152 -9.25 21.21 -12.10
C LYS A 152 -9.47 22.24 -11.00
N SER A 153 -8.72 22.18 -9.94
CA SER A 153 -8.88 23.09 -8.82
C SER A 153 -8.02 24.35 -8.91
N VAL A 154 -7.38 24.55 -10.02
CA VAL A 154 -6.59 25.77 -10.26
C VAL A 154 -7.47 26.89 -10.76
#